data_6400394c68b1b95bdae7f398545ab67f
#
_entry.id   6400394c68b1b95bdae7f398545ab67f
#
_cell.length_a   1.000
_cell.length_b   1.000
_cell.length_c   1.000
_cell.angle_alpha   90.00
_cell.angle_beta   90.00
_cell.angle_gamma   90.00
#
_symmetry.space_group_name_H-M   'P 1'
#
loop_
_entity.id
_entity.type
_entity.pdbx_description
1 polymer ?
#
loop_
_entity_poly.entity_id
_entity_poly.type
_entity_poly.pdbx_seq_one_letter_code
_entity_poly.pdbx_strand_id
1 'polypeptide(L)'
;THPDGHNHSGNIHVHIVINSLRIEEVPFLPYMDRPADTKVGCKHRCTDAALRYFKSEVMEMCHREGLYQIDLLNGSKNRVTDREYWAQKKGQAALDKQNAPMIAGGITPRQTKFETNKEKLRQTIRAALSAATSFEDFSSLLLREGVAVKESRGRLSYLTPDRTKPITARKLGDDFDRAAVFAVLEQNAARAAEAPARSPDPPRTIKDRLQVARAEIAAPKQDGVQRLVDIEQKMAEGKGRG
;
A
#
# COMPACT_ATOMS: atom_id res chain seq x y z
N THR A 1 30.34 -11.39 -14.64
CA THR A 1 29.54 -11.94 -13.54
C THR A 1 30.18 -11.57 -12.22
N HIS A 2 29.38 -11.13 -11.27
CA HIS A 2 29.80 -10.81 -9.92
C HIS A 2 29.09 -11.79 -8.96
N PRO A 3 29.71 -12.95 -8.64
CA PRO A 3 29.04 -14.02 -7.90
C PRO A 3 28.76 -13.64 -6.42
N ASP A 4 29.52 -12.74 -5.86
CA ASP A 4 29.40 -12.22 -4.50
C ASP A 4 28.71 -10.83 -4.42
N GLY A 5 28.24 -10.34 -5.56
CA GLY A 5 27.66 -9.01 -5.68
C GLY A 5 28.69 -7.87 -5.67
N HIS A 6 28.21 -6.64 -5.85
CA HIS A 6 29.05 -5.44 -5.74
C HIS A 6 29.27 -5.13 -4.25
N ASN A 7 30.55 -4.97 -3.84
CA ASN A 7 30.92 -4.72 -2.45
C ASN A 7 30.40 -5.79 -1.46
N HIS A 8 30.44 -7.07 -1.84
CA HIS A 8 29.99 -8.20 -1.02
C HIS A 8 28.52 -8.09 -0.59
N SER A 9 27.68 -7.49 -1.44
CA SER A 9 26.25 -7.33 -1.16
C SER A 9 25.44 -8.61 -1.23
N GLY A 10 26.01 -9.70 -1.75
CA GLY A 10 25.32 -10.96 -2.02
C GLY A 10 24.38 -10.91 -3.24
N ASN A 11 24.27 -9.77 -3.93
CA ASN A 11 23.44 -9.64 -5.12
C ASN A 11 24.21 -10.10 -6.36
N ILE A 12 23.95 -11.32 -6.78
CA ILE A 12 24.50 -11.86 -8.03
C ILE A 12 23.92 -11.08 -9.22
N HIS A 13 24.79 -10.56 -10.07
CA HIS A 13 24.36 -9.83 -11.27
C HIS A 13 25.34 -9.99 -12.42
N VAL A 14 24.85 -9.74 -13.62
CA VAL A 14 25.59 -9.84 -14.88
C VAL A 14 25.48 -8.53 -15.63
N HIS A 15 26.61 -8.07 -16.16
CA HIS A 15 26.63 -6.97 -17.11
C HIS A 15 26.70 -7.55 -18.53
N ILE A 16 25.77 -7.16 -19.38
CA ILE A 16 25.71 -7.57 -20.79
C ILE A 16 26.00 -6.34 -21.66
N VAL A 17 27.02 -6.42 -22.46
CA VAL A 17 27.38 -5.40 -23.45
C VAL A 17 26.97 -5.90 -24.84
N ILE A 18 26.10 -5.19 -25.51
CA ILE A 18 25.61 -5.53 -26.84
C ILE A 18 26.32 -4.61 -27.86
N ASN A 19 26.93 -5.20 -28.86
CA ASN A 19 27.54 -4.43 -29.94
C ASN A 19 26.45 -3.63 -30.71
N SER A 20 26.82 -2.44 -31.15
CA SER A 20 25.92 -1.56 -31.90
C SER A 20 25.59 -2.08 -33.30
N LEU A 21 26.47 -2.88 -33.91
CA LEU A 21 26.27 -3.47 -35.22
C LEU A 21 26.07 -4.98 -35.13
N ARG A 22 25.17 -5.48 -35.94
CA ARG A 22 24.91 -6.89 -36.12
C ARG A 22 26.00 -7.53 -36.97
N ILE A 23 26.66 -8.53 -36.45
CA ILE A 23 27.78 -9.26 -37.13
C ILE A 23 27.30 -10.46 -37.91
N GLU A 24 26.13 -11.00 -37.59
CA GLU A 24 25.48 -12.14 -38.22
C GLU A 24 24.01 -11.84 -38.52
N GLU A 25 23.47 -12.49 -39.54
CA GLU A 25 22.04 -12.44 -39.80
C GLU A 25 21.30 -13.28 -38.74
N VAL A 26 20.18 -12.74 -38.25
CA VAL A 26 19.37 -13.38 -37.22
C VAL A 26 17.93 -13.55 -37.70
N PRO A 27 17.16 -14.50 -37.15
CA PRO A 27 15.75 -14.63 -37.46
C PRO A 27 14.99 -13.35 -37.06
N PHE A 28 13.84 -13.11 -37.70
CA PHE A 28 12.96 -12.01 -37.33
C PHE A 28 12.31 -12.30 -35.97
N LEU A 29 12.64 -11.50 -34.97
CA LEU A 29 12.18 -11.68 -33.59
C LEU A 29 10.94 -10.79 -33.30
N PRO A 30 10.08 -11.16 -32.33
CA PRO A 30 8.80 -10.50 -32.07
C PRO A 30 8.90 -8.99 -31.75
N TYR A 31 10.05 -8.51 -31.31
CA TYR A 31 10.29 -7.10 -31.00
C TYR A 31 10.79 -6.28 -32.18
N MET A 32 11.05 -6.92 -33.33
CA MET A 32 11.57 -6.24 -34.51
C MET A 32 10.42 -5.65 -35.33
N ASP A 33 10.56 -4.40 -35.72
CA ASP A 33 9.54 -3.68 -36.49
C ASP A 33 9.81 -3.77 -38.01
N ARG A 34 11.06 -4.06 -38.41
CA ARG A 34 11.48 -4.02 -39.78
C ARG A 34 12.31 -5.24 -40.20
N PRO A 35 12.04 -5.85 -41.34
CA PRO A 35 12.87 -6.94 -41.87
C PRO A 35 14.36 -6.63 -41.97
N ALA A 36 14.72 -5.36 -42.23
CA ALA A 36 16.11 -4.92 -42.28
C ALA A 36 16.85 -5.09 -40.93
N ASP A 37 16.14 -5.15 -39.82
CA ASP A 37 16.74 -5.28 -38.49
C ASP A 37 17.37 -6.68 -38.28
N THR A 38 17.14 -7.66 -39.19
CA THR A 38 17.75 -9.00 -39.13
C THR A 38 19.13 -9.05 -39.80
N LYS A 39 19.50 -8.09 -40.67
CA LYS A 39 20.64 -8.17 -41.56
C LYS A 39 21.95 -7.77 -40.92
N VAL A 40 23.03 -8.40 -41.37
CA VAL A 40 24.42 -8.03 -41.06
C VAL A 40 24.68 -6.54 -41.36
N GLY A 41 25.45 -5.89 -40.53
CA GLY A 41 25.79 -4.46 -40.66
C GLY A 41 24.68 -3.51 -40.22
N CYS A 42 23.47 -4.01 -39.93
CA CYS A 42 22.41 -3.18 -39.40
C CYS A 42 22.63 -2.84 -37.94
N LYS A 43 22.24 -1.65 -37.53
CA LYS A 43 22.36 -1.18 -36.17
C LYS A 43 21.38 -1.91 -35.26
N HIS A 44 21.86 -2.43 -34.13
CA HIS A 44 20.98 -2.94 -33.08
C HIS A 44 20.15 -1.80 -32.50
N ARG A 45 18.83 -1.97 -32.48
CA ARG A 45 17.88 -0.98 -31.94
C ARG A 45 17.40 -1.46 -30.56
N CYS A 46 17.84 -0.76 -29.54
CA CYS A 46 17.35 -1.00 -28.18
C CYS A 46 16.04 -0.22 -27.96
N THR A 47 14.93 -0.74 -28.50
CA THR A 47 13.58 -0.19 -28.31
C THR A 47 12.98 -0.67 -27.00
N ASP A 48 11.90 -0.02 -26.54
CA ASP A 48 11.15 -0.51 -25.37
C ASP A 48 10.62 -1.95 -25.58
N ALA A 49 10.22 -2.28 -26.82
CA ALA A 49 9.81 -3.64 -27.18
C ALA A 49 10.96 -4.65 -27.04
N ALA A 50 12.16 -4.30 -27.53
CA ALA A 50 13.36 -5.14 -27.39
C ALA A 50 13.72 -5.35 -25.90
N LEU A 51 13.66 -4.29 -25.08
CA LEU A 51 13.93 -4.40 -23.64
C LEU A 51 12.89 -5.24 -22.90
N ARG A 52 11.63 -5.11 -23.26
CA ARG A 52 10.56 -5.93 -22.68
C ARG A 52 10.70 -7.40 -23.06
N TYR A 53 10.96 -7.67 -24.32
CA TYR A 53 11.24 -9.03 -24.80
C TYR A 53 12.43 -9.66 -24.07
N PHE A 54 13.56 -8.96 -23.98
CA PHE A 54 14.74 -9.43 -23.26
C PHE A 54 14.45 -9.72 -21.79
N LYS A 55 13.71 -8.84 -21.13
CA LYS A 55 13.31 -9.04 -19.71
C LYS A 55 12.43 -10.28 -19.55
N SER A 56 11.44 -10.49 -20.45
CA SER A 56 10.58 -11.68 -20.39
C SER A 56 11.36 -12.97 -20.56
N GLU A 57 12.29 -13.02 -21.52
CA GLU A 57 13.16 -14.17 -21.74
C GLU A 57 14.03 -14.50 -20.51
N VAL A 58 14.62 -13.46 -19.89
CA VAL A 58 15.41 -13.64 -18.67
C VAL A 58 14.54 -14.17 -17.52
N MET A 59 13.32 -13.63 -17.35
CA MET A 59 12.39 -14.08 -16.31
C MET A 59 11.98 -15.55 -16.53
N GLU A 60 11.68 -15.93 -17.77
CA GLU A 60 11.34 -17.31 -18.11
C GLU A 60 12.50 -18.27 -17.86
N MET A 61 13.72 -17.86 -18.25
CA MET A 61 14.94 -18.62 -17.96
C MET A 61 15.14 -18.81 -16.45
N CYS A 62 15.02 -17.76 -15.66
CA CYS A 62 15.11 -17.83 -14.20
C CYS A 62 14.03 -18.75 -13.60
N HIS A 63 12.80 -18.68 -14.12
CA HIS A 63 11.70 -19.53 -13.66
C HIS A 63 12.00 -21.02 -13.95
N ARG A 64 12.47 -21.32 -15.15
CA ARG A 64 12.84 -22.70 -15.55
C ARG A 64 13.95 -23.27 -14.67
N GLU A 65 14.93 -22.46 -14.29
CA GLU A 65 16.06 -22.86 -13.44
C GLU A 65 15.74 -22.76 -11.93
N GLY A 66 14.50 -22.45 -11.54
CA GLY A 66 14.08 -22.31 -10.14
C GLY A 66 14.77 -21.18 -9.38
N LEU A 67 15.28 -20.16 -10.08
CA LEU A 67 15.95 -19.02 -9.46
C LEU A 67 14.95 -17.98 -8.97
N TYR A 68 15.21 -17.40 -7.79
CA TYR A 68 14.45 -16.26 -7.31
C TYR A 68 14.63 -15.06 -8.23
N GLN A 69 13.54 -14.44 -8.58
CA GLN A 69 13.55 -13.22 -9.40
C GLN A 69 12.49 -12.23 -8.96
N ILE A 70 12.71 -10.97 -9.29
CA ILE A 70 11.73 -9.90 -9.20
C ILE A 70 11.02 -9.73 -10.55
N ASP A 71 9.81 -9.20 -10.54
CA ASP A 71 9.11 -8.84 -11.77
C ASP A 71 9.82 -7.67 -12.46
N LEU A 72 10.46 -7.95 -13.60
CA LEU A 72 11.19 -6.97 -14.40
C LEU A 72 10.29 -6.20 -15.40
N LEU A 73 9.07 -6.71 -15.64
CA LEU A 73 8.13 -6.13 -16.61
C LEU A 73 7.21 -5.12 -15.98
N ASN A 74 6.77 -5.41 -14.76
CA ASN A 74 5.91 -4.52 -14.00
C ASN A 74 6.74 -3.74 -13.00
N GLY A 75 6.47 -2.46 -12.87
CA GLY A 75 7.14 -1.61 -11.90
C GLY A 75 6.72 -1.93 -10.47
N SER A 76 7.52 -1.50 -9.51
CA SER A 76 7.12 -1.53 -8.11
C SER A 76 5.93 -0.59 -7.86
N LYS A 77 5.00 -1.00 -6.97
CA LYS A 77 3.89 -0.15 -6.51
C LYS A 77 4.37 1.20 -5.94
N ASN A 78 5.50 1.19 -5.25
CA ASN A 78 6.17 2.40 -4.81
C ASN A 78 7.34 2.72 -5.75
N ARG A 79 7.35 3.92 -6.33
CA ARG A 79 8.47 4.37 -7.18
C ARG A 79 9.56 4.98 -6.31
N VAL A 80 10.44 4.13 -5.79
CA VAL A 80 11.63 4.54 -5.05
C VAL A 80 12.77 4.78 -6.04
N THR A 81 13.29 6.01 -6.08
CA THR A 81 14.47 6.33 -6.89
C THR A 81 15.76 6.01 -6.13
N ASP A 82 16.89 5.79 -6.85
CA ASP A 82 18.20 5.57 -6.23
C ASP A 82 18.54 6.66 -5.20
N ARG A 83 18.27 7.92 -5.54
CA ARG A 83 18.49 9.04 -4.62
C ARG A 83 17.68 8.88 -3.32
N GLU A 84 16.44 8.43 -3.41
CA GLU A 84 15.57 8.19 -2.25
C GLU A 84 16.07 7.00 -1.43
N TYR A 85 16.46 5.91 -2.11
CA TYR A 85 17.04 4.73 -1.48
C TYR A 85 18.31 5.07 -0.67
N TRP A 86 19.25 5.78 -1.29
CA TRP A 86 20.48 6.17 -0.62
C TRP A 86 20.25 7.19 0.50
N ALA A 87 19.28 8.10 0.35
CA ALA A 87 18.88 9.01 1.41
C ALA A 87 18.31 8.24 2.62
N GLN A 88 17.50 7.21 2.38
CA GLN A 88 16.98 6.33 3.42
C GLN A 88 18.11 5.57 4.12
N LYS A 89 19.02 4.96 3.36
CA LYS A 89 20.17 4.22 3.92
C LYS A 89 21.07 5.10 4.79
N LYS A 90 21.42 6.29 4.29
CA LYS A 90 22.24 7.25 5.05
C LYS A 90 21.51 7.76 6.30
N GLY A 91 20.22 8.06 6.16
CA GLY A 91 19.39 8.50 7.28
C GLY A 91 19.25 7.42 8.35
N GLN A 92 19.05 6.16 7.96
CA GLN A 92 18.99 5.04 8.90
C GLN A 92 20.31 4.86 9.63
N ALA A 93 21.44 4.84 8.93
CA ALA A 93 22.74 4.71 9.55
C ALA A 93 23.04 5.84 10.54
N ALA A 94 22.62 7.07 10.24
CA ALA A 94 22.76 8.21 11.16
C ALA A 94 21.88 8.03 12.40
N LEU A 95 20.65 7.58 12.23
CA LEU A 95 19.71 7.30 13.32
C LEU A 95 20.22 6.16 14.22
N ASP A 96 20.71 5.08 13.62
CA ASP A 96 21.28 3.94 14.35
C ASP A 96 22.48 4.36 15.19
N LYS A 97 23.38 5.19 14.62
CA LYS A 97 24.49 5.77 15.35
C LYS A 97 24.06 6.65 16.52
N GLN A 98 22.99 7.43 16.33
CA GLN A 98 22.41 8.27 17.39
C GLN A 98 21.77 7.42 18.49
N ASN A 99 21.10 6.34 18.14
CA ASN A 99 20.40 5.45 19.05
C ASN A 99 21.34 4.49 19.81
N ALA A 100 22.49 4.16 19.25
CA ALA A 100 23.43 3.20 19.84
C ALA A 100 23.78 3.46 21.31
N PRO A 101 24.12 4.69 21.77
CA PRO A 101 24.39 4.95 23.16
C PRO A 101 23.16 4.81 24.06
N MET A 102 21.95 5.12 23.57
CA MET A 102 20.70 4.93 24.32
C MET A 102 20.44 3.45 24.54
N ILE A 103 20.59 2.64 23.50
CA ILE A 103 20.40 1.19 23.55
C ILE A 103 21.42 0.55 24.50
N ALA A 104 22.69 0.97 24.43
CA ALA A 104 23.74 0.51 25.33
C ALA A 104 23.44 0.86 26.80
N GLY A 105 22.78 1.99 27.05
CA GLY A 105 22.28 2.40 28.38
C GLY A 105 20.96 1.76 28.81
N GLY A 106 20.40 0.81 28.05
CA GLY A 106 19.13 0.15 28.36
C GLY A 106 17.88 1.02 28.08
N ILE A 107 18.02 2.12 27.36
CA ILE A 107 16.92 3.03 27.01
C ILE A 107 16.42 2.69 25.63
N THR A 108 15.10 2.46 25.52
CA THR A 108 14.47 2.23 24.21
C THR A 108 14.33 3.53 23.43
N PRO A 109 14.95 3.67 22.24
CA PRO A 109 14.82 4.87 21.42
C PRO A 109 13.39 5.10 20.97
N ARG A 110 12.98 6.37 20.95
CA ARG A 110 11.62 6.76 20.48
C ARG A 110 11.41 6.50 18.99
N GLN A 111 12.48 6.62 18.20
CA GLN A 111 12.45 6.39 16.76
C GLN A 111 13.57 5.42 16.37
N THR A 112 13.20 4.29 15.76
CA THR A 112 14.13 3.25 15.31
C THR A 112 14.22 3.16 13.79
N LYS A 113 13.24 3.72 13.07
CA LYS A 113 13.17 3.68 11.61
C LYS A 113 13.23 5.09 11.03
N PHE A 114 14.16 5.31 10.12
CA PHE A 114 14.24 6.54 9.34
C PHE A 114 13.29 6.47 8.13
N GLU A 115 12.51 7.51 7.94
CA GLU A 115 11.59 7.63 6.82
C GLU A 115 11.90 8.90 6.02
N THR A 116 11.99 8.74 4.70
CA THR A 116 12.16 9.88 3.79
C THR A 116 10.88 10.71 3.72
N ASN A 117 10.99 12.00 3.35
CA ASN A 117 9.82 12.87 3.18
C ASN A 117 8.80 12.32 2.18
N LYS A 118 9.25 11.62 1.14
CA LYS A 118 8.34 10.96 0.20
C LYS A 118 7.62 9.77 0.82
N GLU A 119 8.31 8.99 1.65
CA GLU A 119 7.67 7.86 2.33
C GLU A 119 6.64 8.34 3.35
N LYS A 120 6.96 9.37 4.12
CA LYS A 120 5.99 10.04 5.00
C LYS A 120 4.77 10.51 4.21
N LEU A 121 4.98 11.16 3.05
CA LEU A 121 3.89 11.58 2.18
C LEU A 121 3.04 10.40 1.69
N ARG A 122 3.66 9.29 1.27
CA ARG A 122 2.93 8.07 0.87
C ARG A 122 2.05 7.54 2.00
N GLN A 123 2.57 7.52 3.22
CA GLN A 123 1.82 7.08 4.40
C GLN A 123 0.65 8.01 4.72
N THR A 124 0.88 9.34 4.67
CA THR A 124 -0.18 10.33 4.86
C THR A 124 -1.29 10.18 3.82
N ILE A 125 -0.94 9.98 2.54
CA ILE A 125 -1.92 9.76 1.48
C ILE A 125 -2.71 8.46 1.72
N ARG A 126 -2.04 7.36 2.08
CA ARG A 126 -2.72 6.09 2.38
C ARG A 126 -3.65 6.20 3.59
N ALA A 127 -3.22 6.89 4.64
CA ALA A 127 -4.05 7.14 5.81
C ALA A 127 -5.31 7.95 5.46
N ALA A 128 -5.16 9.04 4.69
CA ALA A 128 -6.28 9.83 4.22
C ALA A 128 -7.23 9.02 3.31
N LEU A 129 -6.68 8.21 2.39
CA LEU A 129 -7.47 7.34 1.51
C LEU A 129 -8.26 6.28 2.28
N SER A 130 -7.70 5.73 3.35
CA SER A 130 -8.40 4.70 4.14
C SER A 130 -9.61 5.26 4.90
N ALA A 131 -9.64 6.55 5.17
CA ALA A 131 -10.70 7.22 5.93
C ALA A 131 -11.72 7.96 5.05
N ALA A 132 -11.32 8.37 3.84
CA ALA A 132 -12.14 9.18 2.95
C ALA A 132 -13.12 8.34 2.13
N THR A 133 -14.30 8.92 1.86
CA THR A 133 -15.34 8.35 0.99
C THR A 133 -15.59 9.20 -0.26
N SER A 134 -15.08 10.43 -0.29
CA SER A 134 -15.16 11.35 -1.44
C SER A 134 -13.82 12.04 -1.68
N PHE A 135 -13.65 12.65 -2.86
CA PHE A 135 -12.44 13.41 -3.17
C PHE A 135 -12.31 14.68 -2.34
N GLU A 136 -13.43 15.34 -2.02
CA GLU A 136 -13.46 16.52 -1.14
C GLU A 136 -13.01 16.15 0.28
N ASP A 137 -13.51 15.02 0.79
CA ASP A 137 -13.13 14.50 2.09
C ASP A 137 -11.65 14.14 2.14
N PHE A 138 -11.17 13.41 1.12
CA PHE A 138 -9.75 13.09 0.94
C PHE A 138 -8.87 14.34 0.91
N SER A 139 -9.26 15.35 0.13
CA SER A 139 -8.53 16.63 0.05
C SER A 139 -8.49 17.36 1.39
N SER A 140 -9.60 17.36 2.12
CA SER A 140 -9.72 17.97 3.45
C SER A 140 -8.86 17.28 4.50
N LEU A 141 -8.82 15.93 4.49
CA LEU A 141 -7.98 15.14 5.37
C LEU A 141 -6.49 15.40 5.11
N LEU A 142 -6.09 15.43 3.84
CA LEU A 142 -4.71 15.77 3.47
C LEU A 142 -4.32 17.17 3.88
N LEU A 143 -5.23 18.14 3.74
CA LEU A 143 -4.96 19.53 4.11
C LEU A 143 -4.76 19.68 5.62
N ARG A 144 -5.47 18.92 6.46
CA ARG A 144 -5.24 18.87 7.91
C ARG A 144 -3.84 18.40 8.28
N GLU A 145 -3.27 17.50 7.47
CA GLU A 145 -1.89 17.03 7.60
C GLU A 145 -0.88 17.96 6.90
N GLY A 146 -1.31 19.12 6.43
CA GLY A 146 -0.48 20.10 5.74
C GLY A 146 -0.15 19.75 4.29
N VAL A 147 -0.81 18.77 3.69
CA VAL A 147 -0.58 18.35 2.31
C VAL A 147 -1.71 18.87 1.42
N ALA A 148 -1.39 19.74 0.46
CA ALA A 148 -2.36 20.17 -0.54
C ALA A 148 -2.34 19.23 -1.76
N VAL A 149 -3.51 18.74 -2.17
CA VAL A 149 -3.69 17.96 -3.41
C VAL A 149 -4.25 18.83 -4.51
N LYS A 150 -3.72 18.70 -5.72
CA LYS A 150 -4.20 19.40 -6.91
C LYS A 150 -4.37 18.42 -8.05
N GLU A 151 -5.53 18.46 -8.68
CA GLU A 151 -5.78 17.79 -9.96
C GLU A 151 -5.52 18.76 -11.13
N SER A 152 -4.76 18.32 -12.12
CA SER A 152 -4.51 19.06 -13.35
C SER A 152 -4.33 18.09 -14.50
N ARG A 153 -5.10 18.27 -15.57
CA ARG A 153 -5.07 17.46 -16.78
C ARG A 153 -5.21 15.95 -16.50
N GLY A 154 -6.12 15.60 -15.58
CA GLY A 154 -6.37 14.21 -15.17
C GLY A 154 -5.25 13.57 -14.35
N ARG A 155 -4.34 14.37 -13.77
CA ARG A 155 -3.24 13.90 -12.92
C ARG A 155 -3.28 14.56 -11.57
N LEU A 156 -2.98 13.78 -10.53
CA LEU A 156 -2.85 14.29 -9.17
C LEU A 156 -1.40 14.74 -8.90
N SER A 157 -1.28 15.78 -8.10
CA SER A 157 -0.02 16.26 -7.56
C SER A 157 -0.21 16.72 -6.12
N TYR A 158 0.81 16.50 -5.28
CA TYR A 158 0.79 16.70 -3.86
C TYR A 158 1.86 17.71 -3.46
N LEU A 159 1.47 18.74 -2.73
CA LEU A 159 2.37 19.78 -2.23
C LEU A 159 2.47 19.66 -0.71
N THR A 160 3.68 19.44 -0.21
CA THR A 160 4.00 19.40 1.22
C THR A 160 4.58 20.74 1.68
N PRO A 161 4.50 21.11 2.98
CA PRO A 161 4.94 22.40 3.49
C PRO A 161 6.44 22.68 3.28
N ASP A 162 7.25 21.64 3.24
CA ASP A 162 8.71 21.69 3.03
C ASP A 162 9.12 21.93 1.57
N ARG A 163 8.17 22.06 0.65
CA ARG A 163 8.44 22.16 -0.78
C ARG A 163 7.72 23.32 -1.45
N THR A 164 8.40 23.91 -2.42
CA THR A 164 7.82 24.95 -3.30
C THR A 164 7.18 24.35 -4.56
N LYS A 165 7.57 23.14 -4.96
CA LYS A 165 7.05 22.47 -6.16
C LYS A 165 6.33 21.18 -5.78
N PRO A 166 5.11 20.93 -6.33
CA PRO A 166 4.36 19.73 -6.03
C PRO A 166 5.04 18.46 -6.58
N ILE A 167 4.83 17.35 -5.90
CA ILE A 167 5.24 16.02 -6.33
C ILE A 167 4.10 15.41 -7.12
N THR A 168 4.33 15.02 -8.36
CA THR A 168 3.32 14.31 -9.17
C THR A 168 3.10 12.90 -8.63
N ALA A 169 1.87 12.41 -8.67
CA ALA A 169 1.49 11.07 -8.24
C ALA A 169 2.39 9.98 -8.84
N ARG A 170 2.68 10.06 -10.14
CA ARG A 170 3.59 9.14 -10.83
C ARG A 170 4.98 9.00 -10.19
N LYS A 171 5.48 10.03 -9.49
CA LYS A 171 6.77 9.96 -8.77
C LYS A 171 6.68 9.27 -7.42
N LEU A 172 5.48 9.05 -6.92
CA LEU A 172 5.22 8.34 -5.67
C LEU A 172 4.95 6.86 -5.91
N GLY A 173 4.23 6.54 -6.97
CA GLY A 173 3.83 5.19 -7.37
C GLY A 173 2.47 5.18 -8.04
N ASP A 174 2.10 4.05 -8.60
CA ASP A 174 0.86 3.92 -9.38
C ASP A 174 -0.39 3.95 -8.48
N ASP A 175 -0.27 3.54 -7.22
CA ASP A 175 -1.35 3.58 -6.21
C ASP A 175 -1.82 5.02 -5.89
N PHE A 176 -1.04 6.03 -6.24
CA PHE A 176 -1.31 7.44 -5.94
C PHE A 176 -1.85 8.22 -7.13
N ASP A 177 -1.98 7.58 -8.30
CA ASP A 177 -2.55 8.19 -9.49
C ASP A 177 -4.06 8.37 -9.34
N ARG A 178 -4.62 9.26 -10.17
CA ARG A 178 -6.04 9.62 -10.15
C ARG A 178 -6.94 8.38 -10.19
N ALA A 179 -6.69 7.48 -11.13
CA ALA A 179 -7.51 6.28 -11.31
C ALA A 179 -7.52 5.39 -10.05
N ALA A 180 -6.34 5.13 -9.45
CA ALA A 180 -6.21 4.33 -8.25
C ALA A 180 -6.89 5.00 -7.03
N VAL A 181 -6.67 6.31 -6.85
CA VAL A 181 -7.28 7.08 -5.76
C VAL A 181 -8.80 7.05 -5.86
N PHE A 182 -9.39 7.34 -7.04
CA PHE A 182 -10.83 7.34 -7.21
C PHE A 182 -11.44 5.94 -7.04
N ALA A 183 -10.78 4.88 -7.52
CA ALA A 183 -11.24 3.51 -7.32
C ALA A 183 -11.32 3.13 -5.83
N VAL A 184 -10.34 3.56 -5.01
CA VAL A 184 -10.37 3.34 -3.56
C VAL A 184 -11.50 4.14 -2.90
N LEU A 185 -11.69 5.40 -3.30
CA LEU A 185 -12.77 6.23 -2.76
C LEU A 185 -14.16 5.66 -3.09
N GLU A 186 -14.38 5.17 -4.31
CA GLU A 186 -15.62 4.49 -4.70
C GLU A 186 -15.85 3.21 -3.86
N GLN A 187 -14.82 2.40 -3.65
CA GLN A 187 -14.90 1.22 -2.78
C GLN A 187 -15.26 1.60 -1.34
N ASN A 188 -14.66 2.66 -0.80
CA ASN A 188 -14.95 3.14 0.54
C ASN A 188 -16.38 3.67 0.64
N ALA A 189 -16.86 4.41 -0.36
CA ALA A 189 -18.24 4.92 -0.41
C ALA A 189 -19.25 3.76 -0.47
N ALA A 190 -19.00 2.76 -1.31
CA ALA A 190 -19.84 1.55 -1.38
C ALA A 190 -19.88 0.82 -0.04
N ARG A 191 -18.72 0.60 0.59
CA ARG A 191 -18.63 -0.03 1.91
C ARG A 191 -19.33 0.77 3.00
N ALA A 192 -19.26 2.10 2.96
CA ALA A 192 -19.96 2.98 3.90
C ALA A 192 -21.48 2.92 3.71
N ALA A 193 -21.94 2.76 2.46
CA ALA A 193 -23.36 2.59 2.14
C ALA A 193 -23.94 1.22 2.56
N GLU A 194 -23.11 0.17 2.51
CA GLU A 194 -23.48 -1.20 2.92
C GLU A 194 -23.37 -1.40 4.44
N ALA A 195 -22.66 -0.54 5.16
CA ALA A 195 -22.53 -0.66 6.60
C ALA A 195 -23.90 -0.48 7.27
N PRO A 196 -24.37 -1.43 8.08
CA PRO A 196 -25.63 -1.29 8.81
C PRO A 196 -25.54 0.00 9.66
N ALA A 197 -26.66 0.75 9.69
CA ALA A 197 -26.77 1.98 10.46
C ALA A 197 -26.17 1.73 11.86
N ARG A 198 -25.14 2.49 12.21
CA ARG A 198 -24.51 2.38 13.53
C ARG A 198 -25.57 2.46 14.59
N SER A 199 -25.59 1.48 15.48
CA SER A 199 -26.35 1.58 16.72
C SER A 199 -26.13 2.96 17.34
N PRO A 200 -27.16 3.61 17.90
CA PRO A 200 -27.01 4.95 18.47
C PRO A 200 -25.80 4.99 19.40
N ASP A 201 -25.00 6.02 19.25
CA ASP A 201 -23.79 6.25 20.05
C ASP A 201 -24.09 5.97 21.54
N PRO A 202 -23.18 5.30 22.26
CA PRO A 202 -23.35 5.12 23.69
C PRO A 202 -23.51 6.51 24.35
N PRO A 203 -24.37 6.64 25.36
CA PRO A 203 -24.74 7.92 25.97
C PRO A 203 -23.48 8.69 26.40
N ARG A 204 -23.32 9.91 25.86
CA ARG A 204 -22.09 10.73 26.00
C ARG A 204 -21.94 11.38 27.36
N THR A 205 -23.06 11.51 28.12
CA THR A 205 -23.06 12.13 29.45
C THR A 205 -23.47 11.16 30.56
N ILE A 206 -23.05 11.44 31.79
CA ILE A 206 -23.44 10.66 32.95
C ILE A 206 -24.97 10.67 33.11
N LYS A 207 -25.65 11.78 32.76
CA LYS A 207 -27.11 11.88 32.77
C LYS A 207 -27.73 10.92 31.77
N ASP A 208 -27.19 10.83 30.54
CA ASP A 208 -27.69 9.92 29.52
C ASP A 208 -27.51 8.46 29.92
N ARG A 209 -26.38 8.12 30.54
CA ARG A 209 -26.13 6.77 31.08
C ARG A 209 -27.10 6.40 32.20
N LEU A 210 -27.38 7.35 33.10
CA LEU A 210 -28.37 7.17 34.17
C LEU A 210 -29.78 7.02 33.65
N GLN A 211 -30.13 7.73 32.56
CA GLN A 211 -31.46 7.63 31.94
C GLN A 211 -31.65 6.28 31.25
N VAL A 212 -30.64 5.79 30.54
CA VAL A 212 -30.66 4.45 29.94
C VAL A 212 -30.74 3.36 31.01
N ALA A 213 -29.93 3.44 32.06
CA ALA A 213 -29.95 2.48 33.15
C ALA A 213 -31.31 2.48 33.89
N ARG A 214 -31.94 3.65 34.07
CA ARG A 214 -33.30 3.74 34.66
C ARG A 214 -34.36 3.13 33.74
N ALA A 215 -34.25 3.30 32.42
CA ALA A 215 -35.15 2.70 31.45
C ALA A 215 -35.01 1.16 31.42
N GLU A 216 -33.78 0.63 31.50
CA GLU A 216 -33.51 -0.82 31.60
C GLU A 216 -34.04 -1.44 32.88
N ILE A 217 -33.98 -0.72 34.00
CA ILE A 217 -34.55 -1.18 35.29
C ILE A 217 -36.07 -1.11 35.27
N ALA A 218 -36.67 -0.13 34.61
CA ALA A 218 -38.11 0.06 34.49
C ALA A 218 -38.76 -0.85 33.43
N ALA A 219 -38.00 -1.45 32.55
CA ALA A 219 -38.52 -2.41 31.57
C ALA A 219 -38.97 -3.68 32.29
N PRO A 220 -40.22 -4.15 32.10
CA PRO A 220 -40.68 -5.39 32.71
C PRO A 220 -39.85 -6.55 32.19
N LYS A 221 -39.18 -7.28 33.09
CA LYS A 221 -38.44 -8.50 32.76
C LYS A 221 -39.44 -9.60 32.36
N GLN A 222 -39.81 -9.62 31.11
CA GLN A 222 -40.76 -10.64 30.58
C GLN A 222 -40.25 -12.06 30.74
N ASP A 223 -38.93 -12.27 30.74
CA ASP A 223 -38.34 -13.62 30.90
C ASP A 223 -38.54 -14.26 32.29
N GLY A 224 -38.67 -13.46 33.34
CA GLY A 224 -38.86 -13.98 34.69
C GLY A 224 -40.30 -14.51 34.94
N VAL A 225 -41.26 -13.81 34.35
CA VAL A 225 -42.68 -14.18 34.51
C VAL A 225 -42.98 -15.41 33.65
N GLN A 226 -42.44 -15.51 32.45
CA GLN A 226 -42.62 -16.69 31.59
C GLN A 226 -42.02 -17.96 32.19
N ARG A 227 -40.84 -17.86 32.80
CA ARG A 227 -40.21 -19.02 33.49
C ARG A 227 -40.98 -19.48 34.72
N LEU A 228 -41.63 -18.58 35.45
CA LEU A 228 -42.48 -18.95 36.56
C LEU A 228 -43.76 -19.67 36.12
N VAL A 229 -44.38 -19.19 35.05
CA VAL A 229 -45.57 -19.84 34.44
C VAL A 229 -45.19 -21.22 33.90
N ASP A 230 -44.04 -21.37 33.23
CA ASP A 230 -43.56 -22.67 32.72
C ASP A 230 -43.25 -23.66 33.85
N ILE A 231 -42.75 -23.20 34.99
CA ILE A 231 -42.51 -24.04 36.19
C ILE A 231 -43.82 -24.46 36.83
N GLU A 232 -44.79 -23.57 36.98
CA GLU A 232 -46.11 -23.90 37.52
C GLU A 232 -46.88 -24.89 36.64
N GLN A 233 -46.81 -24.74 35.31
CA GLN A 233 -47.38 -25.72 34.38
C GLN A 233 -46.74 -27.09 34.46
N LYS A 234 -45.41 -27.17 34.53
CA LYS A 234 -44.71 -28.45 34.73
C LYS A 234 -44.99 -29.11 36.09
N MET A 235 -45.22 -28.32 37.14
CA MET A 235 -45.62 -28.85 38.43
C MET A 235 -47.08 -29.34 38.47
N ALA A 236 -47.95 -28.73 37.68
CA ALA A 236 -49.34 -29.16 37.52
C ALA A 236 -49.45 -30.48 36.74
N GLU A 237 -48.65 -30.62 35.65
CA GLU A 237 -48.63 -31.85 34.83
C GLU A 237 -47.96 -33.04 35.54
N GLY A 238 -47.04 -32.78 36.51
CA GLY A 238 -46.40 -33.83 37.31
C GLY A 238 -47.26 -34.45 38.42
N LYS A 239 -48.42 -33.83 38.77
CA LYS A 239 -49.32 -34.35 39.84
C LYS A 239 -50.44 -35.27 39.32
N GLY A 240 -50.48 -35.52 37.98
CA GLY A 240 -51.52 -36.37 37.37
C GLY A 240 -51.13 -37.82 37.09
N ARG A 241 -49.99 -38.31 37.58
CA ARG A 241 -49.54 -39.71 37.48
C ARG A 241 -49.06 -40.20 38.84
N GLY A 242 -50.02 -40.65 39.63
CA GLY A 242 -49.86 -41.40 40.86
C GLY A 242 -51.04 -42.27 41.02
#